data_441d15a631743b2454014a03f7fe9230
#
_entry.id   441d15a631743b2454014a03f7fe9230
#
_cell.length_a   1.000
_cell.length_b   1.000
_cell.length_c   1.000
_cell.angle_alpha   90.00
_cell.angle_beta   90.00
_cell.angle_gamma   90.00
#
_symmetry.space_group_name_H-M   'P 1'
#
loop_
_entity.id
_entity.type
_entity.pdbx_description
1 polymer ?
#
loop_
_entity_poly.entity_id
_entity_poly.type
_entity_poly.pdbx_seq_one_letter_code
_entity_poly.pdbx_strand_id
1 'polypeptide(L)'
;LHEQREAGEQARPYLGASALGDPCARRLWMGFRWIAREQFEGRMVRLFETGHREEARVLDELRAIGLEVWDRQPDGRQFAVQALGGHLRGHLDAIVRGLPEAPRTAHVFDVKTVSSKKFAEMTKKGFRAAYPKYHAQGTVYAGLMDLDRCAFLFVVKDTDHLHLERFDFEPAEFD
;
A
#
# COMPACT_ATOMS: atom_id res chain seq x y z
N LEU A 1 -9.69 25.61 -2.00
CA LEU A 1 -9.55 24.38 -2.80
C LEU A 1 -9.33 23.13 -1.93
N HIS A 2 -8.51 23.21 -0.85
CA HIS A 2 -8.26 22.07 0.04
C HIS A 2 -9.43 21.84 1.00
N GLU A 3 -10.00 22.88 1.59
CA GLU A 3 -11.19 22.80 2.46
C GLU A 3 -12.41 22.20 1.73
N GLN A 4 -12.56 22.44 0.42
CA GLN A 4 -13.65 21.85 -0.38
C GLN A 4 -13.43 20.36 -0.66
N ARG A 5 -12.20 19.86 -0.68
CA ARG A 5 -11.89 18.44 -0.81
C ARG A 5 -12.05 17.68 0.52
N GLU A 6 -11.71 18.32 1.64
CA GLU A 6 -11.91 17.76 2.99
C GLU A 6 -13.40 17.52 3.29
N ALA A 7 -14.29 18.39 2.80
CA ALA A 7 -15.74 18.23 2.96
C ALA A 7 -16.35 17.10 2.09
N GLY A 8 -15.64 16.58 1.11
CA GLY A 8 -16.13 15.58 0.15
C GLY A 8 -15.77 14.11 0.47
N GLU A 9 -14.85 13.83 1.39
CA GLU A 9 -14.57 12.46 1.77
C GLU A 9 -15.66 11.89 2.69
N GLN A 10 -16.55 11.11 2.11
CA GLN A 10 -17.52 10.34 2.88
C GLN A 10 -16.79 9.38 3.83
N ALA A 11 -17.29 9.29 5.06
CA ALA A 11 -16.77 8.33 6.03
C ALA A 11 -16.84 6.92 5.45
N ARG A 12 -15.71 6.23 5.39
CA ARG A 12 -15.62 4.88 4.84
C ARG A 12 -16.34 3.90 5.79
N PRO A 13 -17.36 3.16 5.35
CA PRO A 13 -18.09 2.21 6.18
C PRO A 13 -17.31 0.89 6.39
N TYR A 14 -16.00 0.93 6.29
CA TYR A 14 -15.11 -0.22 6.40
C TYR A 14 -13.73 0.18 6.95
N LEU A 15 -13.02 -0.78 7.50
CA LEU A 15 -11.62 -0.64 7.86
C LEU A 15 -10.77 -0.80 6.60
N GLY A 16 -9.90 0.16 6.33
CA GLY A 16 -8.94 0.06 5.23
C GLY A 16 -7.82 -0.93 5.56
N ALA A 17 -7.43 -1.80 4.61
CA ALA A 17 -6.33 -2.75 4.81
C ALA A 17 -5.00 -2.05 5.18
N SER A 18 -4.78 -0.82 4.70
CA SER A 18 -3.61 0.00 5.05
C SER A 18 -3.57 0.44 6.53
N ALA A 19 -4.67 0.31 7.28
CA ALA A 19 -4.71 0.59 8.70
C ALA A 19 -4.33 -0.63 9.56
N LEU A 20 -4.36 -1.83 9.00
CA LEU A 20 -3.97 -3.06 9.70
C LEU A 20 -2.50 -2.98 10.12
N GLY A 21 -2.14 -3.72 11.16
CA GLY A 21 -0.80 -3.62 11.75
C GLY A 21 -0.60 -2.36 12.62
N ASP A 22 -1.64 -1.54 12.84
CA ASP A 22 -1.59 -0.52 13.88
C ASP A 22 -1.53 -1.22 15.25
N PRO A 23 -0.53 -0.91 16.11
CA PRO A 23 -0.37 -1.57 17.40
C PRO A 23 -1.51 -1.26 18.38
N CYS A 24 -2.34 -0.28 18.08
CA CYS A 24 -3.45 0.12 18.93
C CYS A 24 -4.80 -0.34 18.35
N ALA A 25 -5.27 -1.52 18.75
CA ALA A 25 -6.58 -2.05 18.36
C ALA A 25 -7.75 -1.08 18.70
N ARG A 26 -7.62 -0.32 19.80
CA ARG A 26 -8.61 0.72 20.15
C ARG A 26 -8.70 1.81 19.10
N ARG A 27 -7.55 2.24 18.53
CA ARG A 27 -7.53 3.25 17.45
C ARG A 27 -8.25 2.71 16.21
N LEU A 28 -7.97 1.47 15.82
CA LEU A 28 -8.65 0.80 14.70
C LEU A 28 -10.16 0.74 14.93
N TRP A 29 -10.58 0.32 16.12
CA TRP A 29 -11.99 0.25 16.49
C TRP A 29 -12.69 1.62 16.47
N MET A 30 -12.06 2.65 17.05
CA MET A 30 -12.60 4.01 17.05
C MET A 30 -12.73 4.58 15.63
N GLY A 31 -11.74 4.34 14.78
CA GLY A 31 -11.78 4.72 13.36
C GLY A 31 -12.90 3.99 12.60
N PHE A 32 -13.01 2.68 12.79
CA PHE A 32 -14.07 1.87 12.18
C PHE A 32 -15.48 2.32 12.60
N ARG A 33 -15.65 2.73 13.86
CA ARG A 33 -16.92 3.23 14.42
C ARG A 33 -17.14 4.72 14.19
N TRP A 34 -16.26 5.40 13.48
CA TRP A 34 -16.30 6.86 13.19
C TRP A 34 -16.30 7.77 14.43
N ILE A 35 -15.86 7.23 15.56
CA ILE A 35 -15.76 8.01 16.81
C ILE A 35 -14.62 9.04 16.72
N ALA A 36 -13.55 8.66 16.04
CA ALA A 36 -12.43 9.56 15.72
C ALA A 36 -12.24 9.63 14.21
N ARG A 37 -12.21 10.84 13.66
CA ARG A 37 -11.87 11.09 12.26
C ARG A 37 -10.55 11.81 12.21
N GLU A 38 -9.63 11.30 11.39
CA GLU A 38 -8.41 12.04 11.09
C GLU A 38 -8.76 13.20 10.16
N GLN A 39 -8.40 14.42 10.60
CA GLN A 39 -8.41 15.59 9.73
C GLN A 39 -6.98 15.81 9.24
N PHE A 40 -6.83 15.89 7.93
CA PHE A 40 -5.52 16.08 7.32
C PHE A 40 -5.32 17.56 6.97
N GLU A 41 -4.23 18.14 7.47
CA GLU A 41 -3.80 19.46 7.05
C GLU A 41 -3.47 19.48 5.55
N GLY A 42 -3.62 20.62 4.89
CA GLY A 42 -3.34 20.76 3.45
C GLY A 42 -1.95 20.28 3.01
N ARG A 43 -0.95 20.32 3.91
CA ARG A 43 0.36 19.72 3.67
C ARG A 43 0.28 18.19 3.51
N MET A 44 -0.52 17.51 4.31
CA MET A 44 -0.69 16.05 4.22
C MET A 44 -1.41 15.67 2.93
N VAL A 45 -2.42 16.44 2.53
CA VAL A 45 -3.13 16.22 1.25
C VAL A 45 -2.14 16.29 0.08
N ARG A 46 -1.22 17.29 0.05
CA ARG A 46 -0.18 17.36 -0.97
C ARG A 46 0.79 16.19 -0.95
N LEU A 47 1.10 15.64 0.24
CA LEU A 47 1.92 14.43 0.34
C LEU A 47 1.22 13.21 -0.26
N PHE A 48 -0.08 13.06 -0.05
CA PHE A 48 -0.87 11.99 -0.67
C PHE A 48 -0.91 12.14 -2.20
N GLU A 49 -1.13 13.36 -2.70
CA GLU A 49 -1.09 13.64 -4.15
C GLU A 49 0.29 13.34 -4.76
N THR A 50 1.37 13.60 -4.03
CA THR A 50 2.73 13.20 -4.46
C THR A 50 2.82 11.68 -4.52
N GLY A 51 2.31 10.95 -3.51
CA GLY A 51 2.26 9.49 -3.53
C GLY A 51 1.57 8.93 -4.76
N HIS A 52 0.37 9.41 -5.09
CA HIS A 52 -0.38 8.96 -6.27
C HIS A 52 0.34 9.24 -7.60
N ARG A 53 1.06 10.37 -7.70
CA ARG A 53 1.86 10.67 -8.90
C ARG A 53 3.05 9.74 -9.06
N GLU A 54 3.73 9.45 -7.95
CA GLU A 54 4.86 8.52 -7.95
C GLU A 54 4.40 7.08 -8.24
N GLU A 55 3.26 6.65 -7.73
CA GLU A 55 2.65 5.37 -8.06
C GLU A 55 2.48 5.22 -9.57
N ALA A 56 1.79 6.16 -10.23
CA ALA A 56 1.57 6.12 -11.66
C ALA A 56 2.90 6.12 -12.45
N ARG A 57 3.87 6.96 -12.07
CA ARG A 57 5.19 7.04 -12.70
C ARG A 57 5.93 5.71 -12.61
N VAL A 58 5.98 5.12 -11.43
CA VAL A 58 6.67 3.84 -11.20
C VAL A 58 6.04 2.72 -12.02
N LEU A 59 4.71 2.61 -12.04
CA LEU A 59 4.04 1.56 -12.81
C LEU A 59 4.32 1.70 -14.32
N ASP A 60 4.40 2.91 -14.83
CA ASP A 60 4.76 3.16 -16.24
C ASP A 60 6.24 2.83 -16.52
N GLU A 61 7.16 3.14 -15.61
CA GLU A 61 8.56 2.75 -15.70
C GLU A 61 8.73 1.23 -15.70
N LEU A 62 8.01 0.50 -14.85
CA LEU A 62 8.04 -0.97 -14.82
C LEU A 62 7.56 -1.58 -16.14
N ARG A 63 6.51 -1.03 -16.75
CA ARG A 63 6.04 -1.43 -18.08
C ARG A 63 7.10 -1.15 -19.15
N ALA A 64 7.73 0.02 -19.09
CA ALA A 64 8.74 0.43 -20.07
C ALA A 64 9.98 -0.49 -20.07
N ILE A 65 10.35 -1.06 -18.92
CA ILE A 65 11.44 -2.04 -18.83
C ILE A 65 11.00 -3.48 -19.06
N GLY A 66 9.74 -3.72 -19.44
CA GLY A 66 9.23 -5.00 -19.89
C GLY A 66 8.62 -5.90 -18.82
N LEU A 67 8.31 -5.38 -17.63
CA LEU A 67 7.55 -6.14 -16.66
C LEU A 67 6.05 -6.18 -17.03
N GLU A 68 5.39 -7.25 -16.66
CA GLU A 68 3.94 -7.35 -16.77
C GLU A 68 3.31 -6.67 -15.52
N VAL A 69 2.54 -5.61 -15.76
CA VAL A 69 1.93 -4.80 -14.70
C VAL A 69 0.43 -4.71 -14.92
N TRP A 70 -0.32 -5.23 -13.96
CA TRP A 70 -1.79 -5.16 -13.93
C TRP A 70 -2.22 -4.26 -12.76
N ASP A 71 -2.59 -3.03 -13.04
CA ASP A 71 -3.13 -2.06 -12.07
C ASP A 71 -4.65 -1.93 -12.15
N ARG A 72 -5.25 -2.48 -13.22
CA ARG A 72 -6.68 -2.47 -13.46
C ARG A 72 -7.19 -3.85 -13.84
N GLN A 73 -8.41 -4.14 -13.40
CA GLN A 73 -9.18 -5.27 -13.86
C GLN A 73 -9.66 -5.05 -15.32
N PRO A 74 -10.11 -6.09 -16.04
CA PRO A 74 -10.61 -5.95 -17.41
C PRO A 74 -11.76 -4.94 -17.57
N ASP A 75 -12.51 -4.67 -16.49
CA ASP A 75 -13.58 -3.68 -16.46
C ASP A 75 -13.11 -2.25 -16.16
N GLY A 76 -11.79 -2.03 -16.07
CA GLY A 76 -11.15 -0.74 -15.81
C GLY A 76 -11.09 -0.33 -14.33
N ARG A 77 -11.70 -1.11 -13.41
CA ARG A 77 -11.62 -0.83 -11.97
C ARG A 77 -10.27 -1.25 -11.40
N GLN A 78 -9.81 -0.53 -10.38
CA GLN A 78 -8.65 -0.93 -9.60
C GLN A 78 -8.89 -2.29 -8.92
N PHE A 79 -7.84 -3.09 -8.77
CA PHE A 79 -7.94 -4.31 -7.98
C PHE A 79 -8.30 -3.97 -6.53
N ALA A 80 -9.30 -4.66 -6.03
CA ALA A 80 -9.81 -4.47 -4.68
C ALA A 80 -9.99 -5.81 -3.99
N VAL A 81 -9.71 -5.82 -2.70
CA VAL A 81 -9.98 -6.95 -1.83
C VAL A 81 -11.03 -6.58 -0.79
N GLN A 82 -11.80 -7.58 -0.36
CA GLN A 82 -12.72 -7.41 0.76
C GLN A 82 -12.81 -8.69 1.59
N ALA A 83 -13.03 -8.51 2.89
CA ALA A 83 -13.21 -9.59 3.85
C ALA A 83 -14.21 -9.17 4.95
N LEU A 84 -14.54 -10.09 5.84
CA LEU A 84 -15.40 -9.87 7.00
C LEU A 84 -16.74 -9.22 6.62
N GLY A 85 -17.43 -9.78 5.60
CA GLY A 85 -18.70 -9.24 5.12
C GLY A 85 -18.60 -7.82 4.55
N GLY A 86 -17.42 -7.41 4.06
CA GLY A 86 -17.16 -6.08 3.51
C GLY A 86 -16.75 -5.02 4.55
N HIS A 87 -16.56 -5.43 5.81
CA HIS A 87 -16.04 -4.54 6.85
C HIS A 87 -14.53 -4.29 6.77
N LEU A 88 -13.80 -5.12 6.04
CA LEU A 88 -12.41 -4.91 5.67
C LEU A 88 -12.32 -4.76 4.14
N ARG A 89 -11.67 -3.70 3.67
CA ARG A 89 -11.46 -3.46 2.23
C ARG A 89 -10.09 -2.84 1.98
N GLY A 90 -9.57 -3.09 0.79
CA GLY A 90 -8.33 -2.46 0.33
C GLY A 90 -8.27 -2.42 -1.20
N HIS A 91 -7.40 -1.56 -1.70
CA HIS A 91 -7.08 -1.47 -3.13
C HIS A 91 -5.58 -1.70 -3.28
N LEU A 92 -5.23 -2.52 -4.25
CA LEU A 92 -3.84 -2.78 -4.61
C LEU A 92 -3.40 -1.73 -5.64
N ASP A 93 -2.15 -1.30 -5.55
CA ASP A 93 -1.59 -0.42 -6.58
C ASP A 93 -1.42 -1.22 -7.89
N ALA A 94 -0.87 -2.45 -7.82
CA ALA A 94 -0.78 -3.36 -8.95
C ALA A 94 -0.54 -4.82 -8.54
N ILE A 95 -0.62 -5.71 -9.52
CA ILE A 95 0.01 -7.03 -9.52
C ILE A 95 1.13 -6.97 -10.56
N VAL A 96 2.34 -7.42 -10.20
CA VAL A 96 3.51 -7.36 -11.08
C VAL A 96 4.15 -8.73 -11.24
N ARG A 97 4.52 -9.09 -12.48
CA ARG A 97 5.31 -10.29 -12.82
C ARG A 97 6.53 -9.88 -13.65
N GLY A 98 7.61 -10.63 -13.52
CA GLY A 98 8.87 -10.36 -14.24
C GLY A 98 9.97 -9.79 -13.34
N LEU A 99 9.76 -9.72 -12.02
CA LEU A 99 10.82 -9.31 -11.10
C LEU A 99 12.00 -10.29 -11.18
N PRO A 100 13.26 -9.80 -11.23
CA PRO A 100 14.43 -10.63 -11.58
C PRO A 100 14.61 -11.92 -10.77
N GLU A 101 14.32 -11.87 -9.47
CA GLU A 101 14.52 -13.01 -8.58
C GLU A 101 13.41 -14.06 -8.64
N ALA A 102 12.24 -13.69 -9.18
CA ALA A 102 11.13 -14.59 -9.36
C ALA A 102 10.31 -14.22 -10.61
N PRO A 103 10.91 -14.31 -11.81
CA PRO A 103 10.34 -13.73 -13.03
C PRO A 103 9.02 -14.37 -13.48
N ARG A 104 8.72 -15.57 -12.99
CA ARG A 104 7.47 -16.28 -13.32
C ARG A 104 6.39 -16.13 -12.27
N THR A 105 6.69 -15.55 -11.10
CA THR A 105 5.77 -15.41 -10.00
C THR A 105 5.12 -14.02 -10.01
N ALA A 106 3.80 -13.96 -9.86
CA ALA A 106 3.09 -12.72 -9.65
C ALA A 106 3.26 -12.24 -8.19
N HIS A 107 3.41 -10.94 -8.01
CA HIS A 107 3.57 -10.30 -6.71
C HIS A 107 2.44 -9.29 -6.49
N VAL A 108 1.89 -9.25 -5.29
CA VAL A 108 1.21 -8.04 -4.81
C VAL A 108 2.25 -6.92 -4.85
N PHE A 109 1.94 -5.83 -5.53
CA PHE A 109 2.88 -4.73 -5.69
C PHE A 109 2.29 -3.43 -5.14
N ASP A 110 3.10 -2.72 -4.37
CA ASP A 110 2.68 -1.49 -3.70
C ASP A 110 3.82 -0.46 -3.74
N VAL A 111 3.49 0.78 -4.06
CA VAL A 111 4.45 1.89 -4.16
C VAL A 111 4.34 2.79 -2.94
N LYS A 112 5.45 3.06 -2.30
CA LYS A 112 5.52 3.91 -1.12
C LYS A 112 6.51 5.05 -1.31
N THR A 113 6.12 6.26 -0.95
CA THR A 113 7.03 7.40 -0.91
C THR A 113 7.55 7.63 0.52
N VAL A 114 8.87 7.76 0.66
CA VAL A 114 9.52 8.00 1.96
C VAL A 114 10.53 9.14 1.87
N SER A 115 10.92 9.70 3.01
CA SER A 115 12.08 10.60 3.07
C SER A 115 13.36 9.79 3.26
N SER A 116 14.52 10.37 2.91
CA SER A 116 15.85 9.77 3.14
C SER A 116 16.07 9.36 4.59
N LYS A 117 15.59 10.15 5.55
CA LYS A 117 15.65 9.82 6.98
C LYS A 117 14.89 8.53 7.31
N LYS A 118 13.67 8.40 6.80
CA LYS A 118 12.82 7.20 6.98
C LYS A 118 13.40 5.99 6.26
N PHE A 119 13.97 6.19 5.09
CA PHE A 119 14.66 5.15 4.35
C PHE A 119 15.89 4.63 5.11
N ALA A 120 16.73 5.52 5.64
CA ALA A 120 17.89 5.14 6.46
C ALA A 120 17.49 4.39 7.74
N GLU A 121 16.35 4.72 8.35
CA GLU A 121 15.80 3.98 9.48
C GLU A 121 15.38 2.56 9.06
N MET A 122 14.73 2.40 7.92
CA MET A 122 14.33 1.10 7.37
C MET A 122 15.55 0.23 7.07
N THR A 123 16.58 0.78 6.45
CA THR A 123 17.82 0.06 6.15
C THR A 123 18.50 -0.47 7.41
N LYS A 124 18.40 0.25 8.54
CA LYS A 124 18.98 -0.19 9.83
C LYS A 124 18.16 -1.27 10.52
N LYS A 125 16.84 -1.15 10.50
CA LYS A 125 15.92 -2.01 11.28
C LYS A 125 15.39 -3.20 10.51
N GLY A 126 15.50 -3.17 9.17
CA GLY A 126 14.79 -4.03 8.25
C GLY A 126 13.33 -3.57 8.02
N PHE A 127 12.80 -3.94 6.86
CA PHE A 127 11.47 -3.52 6.40
C PHE A 127 10.36 -3.83 7.40
N ARG A 128 10.25 -5.08 7.83
CA ARG A 128 9.19 -5.56 8.73
C ARG A 128 9.15 -4.78 10.06
N ALA A 129 10.33 -4.54 10.66
CA ALA A 129 10.43 -3.81 11.92
C ALA A 129 10.19 -2.30 11.76
N ALA A 130 10.62 -1.71 10.64
CA ALA A 130 10.42 -0.29 10.37
C ALA A 130 8.99 0.04 9.91
N TYR A 131 8.36 -0.87 9.16
CA TYR A 131 7.04 -0.67 8.56
C TYR A 131 6.08 -1.85 8.77
N PRO A 132 5.77 -2.22 10.02
CA PRO A 132 4.89 -3.36 10.32
C PRO A 132 3.49 -3.22 9.67
N LYS A 133 2.99 -1.99 9.50
CA LYS A 133 1.71 -1.74 8.81
C LYS A 133 1.77 -2.10 7.32
N TYR A 134 2.88 -1.82 6.64
CA TYR A 134 3.02 -2.19 5.23
C TYR A 134 3.18 -3.69 5.07
N HIS A 135 3.92 -4.33 5.98
CA HIS A 135 4.01 -5.78 6.00
C HIS A 135 2.62 -6.42 6.19
N ALA A 136 1.84 -6.00 7.20
CA ALA A 136 0.48 -6.48 7.43
C ALA A 136 -0.45 -6.21 6.23
N GLN A 137 -0.35 -5.02 5.60
CA GLN A 137 -1.11 -4.68 4.40
C GLN A 137 -0.82 -5.67 3.26
N GLY A 138 0.47 -5.93 2.98
CA GLY A 138 0.87 -6.87 1.94
C GLY A 138 0.43 -8.29 2.23
N THR A 139 0.59 -8.76 3.48
CA THR A 139 0.12 -10.09 3.91
C THR A 139 -1.39 -10.26 3.67
N VAL A 140 -2.19 -9.27 4.04
CA VAL A 140 -3.65 -9.31 3.80
C VAL A 140 -3.97 -9.31 2.31
N TYR A 141 -3.29 -8.50 1.52
CA TYR A 141 -3.52 -8.49 0.08
C TYR A 141 -3.13 -9.81 -0.57
N ALA A 142 -1.97 -10.38 -0.21
CA ALA A 142 -1.51 -11.66 -0.72
C ALA A 142 -2.50 -12.78 -0.38
N GLY A 143 -2.91 -12.90 0.88
CA GLY A 143 -3.87 -13.92 1.31
C GLY A 143 -5.24 -13.80 0.64
N LEU A 144 -5.77 -12.57 0.48
CA LEU A 144 -7.07 -12.37 -0.17
C LEU A 144 -7.04 -12.48 -1.70
N MET A 145 -5.86 -12.34 -2.32
CA MET A 145 -5.66 -12.49 -3.77
C MET A 145 -5.12 -13.86 -4.17
N ASP A 146 -4.85 -14.74 -3.20
CA ASP A 146 -4.22 -16.05 -3.43
C ASP A 146 -2.88 -15.92 -4.17
N LEU A 147 -2.04 -15.00 -3.66
CA LEU A 147 -0.69 -14.74 -4.17
C LEU A 147 0.37 -15.03 -3.11
N ASP A 148 1.47 -15.65 -3.52
CA ASP A 148 2.51 -16.12 -2.61
C ASP A 148 3.54 -15.04 -2.24
N ARG A 149 3.54 -13.89 -2.91
CA ARG A 149 4.62 -12.90 -2.78
C ARG A 149 4.13 -11.47 -2.79
N CYS A 150 4.85 -10.65 -2.02
CA CYS A 150 4.68 -9.20 -1.97
C CYS A 150 5.97 -8.49 -2.37
N ALA A 151 5.81 -7.34 -3.02
CA ALA A 151 6.89 -6.43 -3.38
C ALA A 151 6.47 -4.99 -3.08
N PHE A 152 7.30 -4.28 -2.32
CA PHE A 152 7.09 -2.87 -1.98
C PHE A 152 8.21 -2.04 -2.59
N LEU A 153 7.89 -1.15 -3.52
CA LEU A 153 8.85 -0.23 -4.09
C LEU A 153 8.80 1.10 -3.34
N PHE A 154 9.92 1.46 -2.75
CA PHE A 154 10.09 2.74 -2.07
C PHE A 154 10.72 3.77 -2.99
N VAL A 155 10.04 4.90 -3.16
CA VAL A 155 10.59 6.10 -3.79
C VAL A 155 11.06 7.04 -2.69
N VAL A 156 12.36 7.28 -2.62
CA VAL A 156 12.95 8.23 -1.67
C VAL A 156 12.86 9.63 -2.28
N LYS A 157 11.78 10.34 -1.99
CA LYS A 157 11.30 11.55 -2.68
C LYS A 157 12.20 12.79 -2.61
N ASP A 158 13.24 12.76 -1.80
CA ASP A 158 14.24 13.83 -1.65
C ASP A 158 15.57 13.49 -2.34
N THR A 159 15.69 12.29 -2.93
CA THR A 159 16.89 11.84 -3.66
C THR A 159 16.58 11.05 -4.93
N ASP A 160 15.30 10.80 -5.22
CA ASP A 160 14.81 9.94 -6.29
C ASP A 160 15.37 8.49 -6.29
N HIS A 161 15.98 8.08 -5.18
CA HIS A 161 16.46 6.72 -5.03
C HIS A 161 15.29 5.74 -4.96
N LEU A 162 15.39 4.62 -5.69
CA LEU A 162 14.42 3.53 -5.68
C LEU A 162 14.97 2.35 -4.89
N HIS A 163 14.12 1.73 -4.09
CA HIS A 163 14.46 0.54 -3.32
C HIS A 163 13.30 -0.43 -3.30
N LEU A 164 13.57 -1.70 -3.61
CA LEU A 164 12.58 -2.77 -3.64
C LEU A 164 12.75 -3.71 -2.44
N GLU A 165 11.73 -3.82 -1.62
CA GLU A 165 11.61 -4.83 -0.57
C GLU A 165 10.63 -5.91 -1.01
N ARG A 166 10.95 -7.16 -0.68
CA ARG A 166 10.13 -8.33 -1.02
C ARG A 166 10.04 -9.27 0.16
N PHE A 167 8.91 -9.92 0.26
CA PHE A 167 8.71 -11.00 1.23
C PHE A 167 7.71 -12.03 0.69
N ASP A 168 7.85 -13.25 1.17
CA ASP A 168 6.93 -14.33 0.87
C ASP A 168 5.71 -14.22 1.79
N PHE A 169 4.55 -14.60 1.26
CA PHE A 169 3.33 -14.72 2.06
C PHE A 169 3.43 -15.92 3.00
N GLU A 170 3.18 -15.68 4.27
CA GLU A 170 3.15 -16.72 5.29
C GLU A 170 1.72 -16.90 5.80
N PRO A 171 1.04 -18.01 5.51
CA PRO A 171 -0.36 -18.24 5.93
C PRO A 171 -0.59 -18.04 7.42
N ALA A 172 0.35 -18.46 8.25
CA ALA A 172 0.25 -18.30 9.71
C ALA A 172 0.21 -16.84 10.21
N GLU A 173 0.54 -15.87 9.37
CA GLU A 173 0.46 -14.44 9.70
C GLU A 173 -0.85 -13.82 9.22
N PHE A 174 -1.59 -14.55 8.40
CA PHE A 174 -2.87 -14.11 7.83
C PHE A 174 -4.07 -14.55 8.66
N ASP A 175 -4.00 -15.71 9.33
CA ASP A 175 -5.03 -16.27 10.20
C ASP A 175 -5.15 -15.49 11.52
#